data_f1718e47c461b0accae96368cc135b9b
#
_entry.id   f1718e47c461b0accae96368cc135b9b
#
_cell.length_a   1.000
_cell.length_b   1.000
_cell.length_c   1.000
_cell.angle_alpha   90.00
_cell.angle_beta   90.00
_cell.angle_gamma   90.00
#
_symmetry.space_group_name_H-M   'P 1'
#
loop_
_entity.id
_entity.type
_entity.pdbx_description
1 polymer ?
#
loop_
_entity_poly.entity_id
_entity_poly.type
_entity_poly.pdbx_seq_one_letter_code
_entity_poly.pdbx_strand_id
1 'polypeptide(L)' 'MKDSWIKVEDRLPSDEHYVLVFDESGDYDLAWFSSVRNVWYWNAFDVCEHRITHWQPIEAPNKD' A
#
# COMPACT_ATOMS: atom_id res chain seq x y z
N MET A 1 -0.87 15.94 14.78
CA MET A 1 -0.79 15.45 13.41
C MET A 1 -1.71 14.28 13.19
N LYS A 2 -2.43 14.32 12.12
CA LYS A 2 -3.42 13.29 11.88
C LYS A 2 -2.81 12.09 11.18
N ASP A 3 -3.18 10.94 11.65
CA ASP A 3 -2.72 9.69 11.06
C ASP A 3 -3.64 9.29 9.92
N SER A 4 -3.09 9.15 8.73
CA SER A 4 -3.89 8.81 7.55
C SER A 4 -3.80 7.33 7.19
N TRP A 5 -3.18 6.54 8.03
CA TRP A 5 -3.02 5.12 7.74
C TRP A 5 -4.34 4.38 7.79
N ILE A 6 -4.52 3.49 6.82
CA ILE A 6 -5.70 2.64 6.73
C ILE A 6 -5.24 1.21 6.99
N LYS A 7 -5.91 0.52 7.89
CA LYS A 7 -5.57 -0.89 8.14
C LYS A 7 -6.06 -1.74 6.99
N VAL A 8 -5.22 -2.68 6.55
CA VAL A 8 -5.62 -3.56 5.44
C VAL A 8 -6.81 -4.41 5.82
N GLU A 9 -7.00 -4.70 7.10
CA GLU A 9 -8.15 -5.48 7.53
C GLU A 9 -9.44 -4.68 7.46
N ASP A 10 -9.34 -3.36 7.40
CA ASP A 10 -10.54 -2.53 7.28
C ASP A 10 -10.88 -2.27 5.82
N ARG A 11 -9.87 -2.09 5.00
CA ARG A 11 -10.10 -1.73 3.61
C ARG A 11 -8.83 -1.95 2.81
N LEU A 12 -8.97 -2.35 1.57
CA LEU A 12 -7.86 -2.51 0.65
C LEU A 12 -7.98 -1.48 -0.46
N PRO A 13 -6.85 -1.14 -1.13
CA PRO A 13 -6.93 -0.21 -2.25
C PRO A 13 -7.83 -0.77 -3.34
N SER A 14 -8.62 0.10 -3.96
CA SER A 14 -9.50 -0.32 -5.02
C SER A 14 -8.83 -0.29 -6.39
N ASP A 15 -7.71 0.40 -6.49
CA ASP A 15 -6.98 0.52 -7.75
C ASP A 15 -5.64 -0.17 -7.62
N GLU A 16 -5.09 -0.57 -8.75
CA GLU A 16 -3.77 -1.20 -8.76
C GLU A 16 -2.68 -0.16 -8.96
N HIS A 17 -2.76 0.92 -8.20
CA HIS A 17 -1.75 1.97 -8.20
C HIS A 17 -0.84 1.78 -7.00
N TYR A 18 0.38 2.27 -7.12
CA TYR A 18 1.29 2.25 -5.99
C TYR A 18 0.74 3.11 -4.87
N VAL A 19 0.85 2.59 -3.66
CA VAL A 19 0.47 3.32 -2.46
C VAL A 19 1.60 3.19 -1.45
N LEU A 20 1.58 4.02 -0.44
CA LEU A 20 2.56 3.92 0.64
C LEU A 20 2.08 2.82 1.57
N VAL A 21 2.98 1.92 1.94
CA VAL A 21 2.62 0.79 2.80
C VAL A 21 3.54 0.73 4.01
N PHE A 22 3.04 0.09 5.04
CA PHE A 22 3.77 -0.16 6.26
C PHE A 22 3.62 -1.64 6.57
N ASP A 23 4.71 -2.33 6.80
CA ASP A 23 4.64 -3.77 6.94
C ASP A 23 4.90 -4.21 8.38
N GLU A 24 4.77 -5.51 8.61
CA GLU A 24 4.86 -6.07 9.95
C GLU A 24 6.25 -5.93 10.55
N SER A 25 7.26 -5.70 9.73
CA SER A 25 8.61 -5.51 10.23
C SER A 25 8.88 -4.09 10.67
N GLY A 26 7.94 -3.18 10.41
CA GLY A 26 8.06 -1.79 10.80
C GLY A 26 8.70 -0.91 9.75
N ASP A 27 8.74 -1.37 8.52
CA ASP A 27 9.30 -0.61 7.41
C ASP A 27 8.23 0.01 6.55
N TYR A 28 8.57 1.13 5.93
CA TYR A 28 7.72 1.79 4.95
C TYR A 28 8.21 1.45 3.55
N ASP A 29 7.30 1.39 2.61
CA ASP A 29 7.71 1.17 1.23
C ASP A 29 6.57 1.55 0.31
N LEU A 30 6.82 1.44 -0.99
CA LEU A 30 5.79 1.62 -2.00
C LEU A 30 5.42 0.26 -2.54
N ALA A 31 4.13 0.02 -2.68
CA ALA A 31 3.64 -1.26 -3.17
C ALA A 31 2.27 -1.07 -3.79
N TRP A 32 1.80 -2.07 -4.51
CA TRP A 32 0.44 -2.04 -5.05
C TRP A 32 -0.22 -3.37 -4.77
N PHE A 33 -1.53 -3.32 -4.65
CA PHE A 33 -2.32 -4.51 -4.30
C PHE A 33 -3.03 -5.03 -5.53
N SER A 34 -2.88 -6.33 -5.81
CA SER A 34 -3.57 -6.98 -6.91
C SER A 34 -4.84 -7.62 -6.35
N SER A 35 -5.99 -7.08 -6.72
CA SER A 35 -7.26 -7.65 -6.26
C SER A 35 -7.52 -8.99 -6.93
N VAL A 36 -6.97 -9.19 -8.10
CA VAL A 36 -7.14 -10.45 -8.82
C VAL A 36 -6.41 -11.58 -8.11
N ARG A 37 -5.18 -11.31 -7.68
CA ARG A 37 -4.37 -12.33 -7.02
C ARG A 37 -4.43 -12.24 -5.52
N ASN A 38 -4.96 -11.14 -5.00
CA ASN A 38 -5.11 -10.92 -3.57
C ASN A 38 -3.76 -10.91 -2.86
N VAL A 39 -2.76 -10.26 -3.48
CA VAL A 39 -1.44 -10.12 -2.88
C VAL A 39 -0.89 -8.74 -3.21
N TRP A 40 0.11 -8.34 -2.41
CA TRP A 40 0.82 -7.08 -2.60
C TRP A 40 2.10 -7.32 -3.37
N TYR A 41 2.43 -6.39 -4.26
CA TYR A 41 3.64 -6.47 -5.07
C TYR A 41 4.49 -5.23 -4.86
N TRP A 42 5.81 -5.42 -4.82
CA TRP A 42 6.75 -4.30 -4.81
C TRP A 42 6.87 -3.67 -6.19
N ASN A 43 6.79 -4.49 -7.20
CA ASN A 43 6.93 -4.06 -8.59
C ASN A 43 6.08 -4.99 -9.44
N ALA A 44 6.39 -5.09 -10.73
CA ALA A 44 5.55 -5.87 -11.64
C ALA A 44 5.58 -7.37 -11.33
N PHE A 45 6.63 -7.84 -10.67
CA PHE A 45 6.83 -9.29 -10.53
C PHE A 45 7.00 -9.77 -9.10
N ASP A 46 7.57 -8.93 -8.23
CA ASP A 46 7.99 -9.40 -6.91
C ASP A 46 6.92 -9.16 -5.86
N VAL A 47 6.52 -10.24 -5.23
CA VAL A 47 5.53 -10.20 -4.15
C VAL A 47 6.20 -9.70 -2.89
N CYS A 48 5.47 -8.92 -2.09
CA CYS A 48 5.99 -8.44 -0.82
C CYS A 48 6.24 -9.62 0.10
N GLU A 49 7.44 -9.66 0.68
CA GLU A 49 7.82 -10.75 1.56
C GLU A 49 7.18 -10.65 2.92
N HIS A 50 7.00 -9.43 3.40
CA HIS A 50 6.44 -9.20 4.72
C HIS A 50 4.98 -8.80 4.58
N ARG A 51 4.23 -9.10 5.62
CA ARG A 51 2.82 -8.80 5.63
C ARG A 51 2.61 -7.29 5.71
N ILE A 52 1.82 -6.76 4.81
CA ILE A 52 1.46 -5.35 4.84
C ILE A 52 0.31 -5.17 5.82
N THR A 53 0.47 -4.26 6.77
CA THR A 53 -0.53 -4.04 7.81
C THR A 53 -1.33 -2.78 7.58
N HIS A 54 -0.70 -1.76 6.99
CA HIS A 54 -1.35 -0.46 6.78
C HIS A 54 -0.95 0.09 5.43
N TRP A 55 -1.78 0.98 4.91
CA TRP A 55 -1.48 1.64 3.65
C TRP A 55 -2.14 3.00 3.64
N GLN A 56 -1.69 3.87 2.74
CA GLN A 56 -2.39 5.12 2.48
C GLN A 56 -2.09 5.56 1.06
N PRO A 57 -3.04 6.27 0.44
CA PRO A 57 -2.83 6.70 -0.94
C PRO A 57 -1.71 7.71 -1.03
N ILE A 58 -1.04 7.73 -2.17
CA ILE A 58 -0.05 8.74 -2.47
C ILE A 58 -0.76 9.79 -3.29
N GLU A 59 -0.77 11.01 -2.80
CA GLU A 59 -1.46 12.08 -3.49
C GLU A 59 -0.48 12.88 -4.30
N ALA A 60 -0.89 13.22 -5.50
CA ALA A 60 -0.07 14.07 -6.33
C ALA A 60 -0.06 15.47 -5.73
N PRO A 61 1.04 16.20 -5.91
CA PRO A 61 1.06 17.57 -5.44
C PRO A 61 0.07 18.42 -6.22
N ASN A 62 -0.42 19.44 -5.56
CA ASN A 62 -1.31 20.35 -6.22
C ASN A 62 -0.60 21.08 -7.33
N LYS A 63 -1.33 21.29 -8.38
CA LYS A 63 -0.81 22.03 -9.51
C LYS A 63 -1.48 23.35 -9.56
N ASP A 64 -0.71 24.33 -9.67
CA ASP A 64 -1.31 25.65 -9.78
C ASP A 64 -0.59 26.53 -10.66
#